data_a60710808325e20b846adea6ea7c8036
#
_entry.id   a60710808325e20b846adea6ea7c8036
#
_cell.length_a   1.000
_cell.length_b   1.000
_cell.length_c   1.000
_cell.angle_alpha   90.00
_cell.angle_beta   90.00
_cell.angle_gamma   90.00
#
_symmetry.space_group_name_H-M   'P 1'
#
loop_
_entity.id
_entity.type
_entity.pdbx_description
1 polymer ?
#
loop_
_entity_poly.entity_id
_entity_poly.type
_entity_poly.pdbx_seq_one_letter_code
_entity_poly.pdbx_strand_id
1 'polypeptide(L)' 'MATAVSNSIRTLRFHAEEMTQQALAERVGVTRQTIIALEAAKYSPSLELAFKIAAVFGVPLEEVFQF' A
#
# COMPACT_ATOMS: atom_id res chain seq x y z
N MET A 1 -15.10 -9.84 9.55
CA MET A 1 -14.36 -10.87 8.81
C MET A 1 -13.06 -10.29 8.29
N ALA A 2 -11.98 -11.04 8.39
CA ALA A 2 -10.69 -10.57 7.89
C ALA A 2 -10.73 -10.47 6.37
N THR A 3 -10.01 -9.49 5.82
CA THR A 3 -9.87 -9.40 4.37
C THR A 3 -9.03 -10.57 3.86
N ALA A 4 -9.36 -11.06 2.67
CA ALA A 4 -8.59 -12.11 2.02
C ALA A 4 -7.34 -11.57 1.32
N VAL A 5 -7.22 -10.25 1.22
CA VAL A 5 -6.12 -9.61 0.49
C VAL A 5 -5.01 -9.25 1.46
N SER A 6 -3.81 -9.75 1.19
CA SER A 6 -2.60 -9.35 1.91
C SER A 6 -1.80 -8.39 1.02
N ASN A 7 -0.72 -7.84 1.57
CA ASN A 7 0.06 -6.89 0.79
C ASN A 7 1.53 -6.92 1.20
N SER A 8 2.36 -6.36 0.33
CA SER A 8 3.80 -6.24 0.53
C SER A 8 4.22 -4.77 0.65
N ILE A 9 3.31 -3.88 1.05
CA ILE A 9 3.58 -2.44 1.05
C ILE A 9 4.77 -2.11 1.93
N ARG A 10 4.83 -2.68 3.13
CA ARG A 10 5.93 -2.39 4.05
C ARG A 10 7.28 -2.78 3.46
N THR A 11 7.35 -3.96 2.85
CA THR A 11 8.57 -4.44 2.20
C THR A 11 8.97 -3.52 1.05
N LEU A 12 8.00 -3.13 0.23
CA LEU A 12 8.26 -2.24 -0.90
C LEU A 12 8.72 -0.87 -0.42
N ARG A 13 8.14 -0.34 0.68
CA ARG A 13 8.59 0.92 1.25
C ARG A 13 10.04 0.81 1.71
N PHE A 14 10.39 -0.29 2.38
CA PHE A 14 11.74 -0.49 2.86
C PHE A 14 12.74 -0.46 1.70
N HIS A 15 12.41 -1.14 0.61
CA HIS A 15 13.29 -1.18 -0.56
C HIS A 15 13.29 0.13 -1.36
N ALA A 16 12.38 1.03 -1.09
CA ALA A 16 12.31 2.35 -1.72
C ALA A 16 12.99 3.38 -0.79
N GLU A 17 14.23 3.10 -0.41
CA GLU A 17 15.03 3.98 0.44
C GLU A 17 14.36 4.26 1.78
N GLU A 18 13.75 3.22 2.35
CA GLU A 18 13.09 3.29 3.65
C GLU A 18 12.00 4.36 3.70
N MET A 19 11.19 4.41 2.63
CA MET A 19 10.07 5.35 2.56
C MET A 19 9.15 5.20 3.76
N THR A 20 8.77 6.34 4.38
CA THR A 20 7.88 6.32 5.54
C THR A 20 6.44 6.11 5.12
N GLN A 21 5.60 5.69 6.07
CA GLN A 21 4.16 5.61 5.84
C GLN A 21 3.58 6.97 5.46
N GLN A 22 4.08 8.04 6.12
CA GLN A 22 3.60 9.39 5.81
C GLN A 22 3.97 9.80 4.39
N ALA A 23 5.19 9.48 3.95
CA ALA A 23 5.62 9.83 2.59
C ALA A 23 4.76 9.09 1.56
N LEU A 24 4.47 7.82 1.78
CA LEU A 24 3.61 7.08 0.87
C LEU A 24 2.20 7.66 0.85
N ALA A 25 1.65 7.98 2.04
CA ALA A 25 0.32 8.56 2.14
C ALA A 25 0.22 9.84 1.32
N GLU A 26 1.23 10.70 1.41
CA GLU A 26 1.22 11.95 0.65
C GLU A 26 1.28 11.71 -0.84
N ARG A 27 2.04 10.72 -1.26
CA ARG A 27 2.17 10.43 -2.70
C ARG A 27 0.89 9.91 -3.33
N VAL A 28 0.09 9.19 -2.55
CA VAL A 28 -1.15 8.61 -3.09
C VAL A 28 -2.41 9.36 -2.64
N GLY A 29 -2.24 10.45 -1.87
CA GLY A 29 -3.34 11.33 -1.54
C GLY A 29 -4.28 10.83 -0.45
N VAL A 30 -3.75 10.07 0.51
CA VAL A 30 -4.55 9.59 1.65
C VAL A 30 -3.85 9.96 2.95
N THR A 31 -4.48 9.65 4.08
CA THR A 31 -3.88 9.89 5.38
C THR A 31 -2.92 8.75 5.76
N ARG A 32 -2.01 9.05 6.69
CA ARG A 32 -1.13 8.02 7.23
C ARG A 32 -1.92 6.89 7.87
N GLN A 33 -3.06 7.21 8.52
CA GLN A 33 -3.92 6.19 9.12
C GLN A 33 -4.42 5.19 8.09
N THR A 34 -4.71 5.66 6.88
CA THR A 34 -5.12 4.78 5.79
C THR A 34 -4.00 3.80 5.43
N ILE A 35 -2.77 4.29 5.35
CA ILE A 35 -1.63 3.40 5.04
C ILE A 35 -1.43 2.38 6.16
N ILE A 36 -1.53 2.81 7.42
CA ILE A 36 -1.39 1.90 8.56
C ILE A 36 -2.44 0.78 8.47
N ALA A 37 -3.68 1.14 8.20
CA ALA A 37 -4.77 0.16 8.10
C ALA A 37 -4.56 -0.79 6.91
N LEU A 38 -4.10 -0.26 5.78
CA LEU A 38 -3.80 -1.09 4.61
C LEU A 38 -2.70 -2.10 4.92
N GLU A 39 -1.61 -1.65 5.52
CA GLU A 39 -0.49 -2.55 5.83
C GLU A 39 -0.88 -3.63 6.83
N ALA A 40 -1.82 -3.31 7.71
CA ALA A 40 -2.33 -4.28 8.68
C ALA A 40 -3.41 -5.19 8.07
N ALA A 41 -3.73 -5.03 6.80
CA ALA A 41 -4.75 -5.79 6.09
C ALA A 41 -6.12 -5.68 6.75
N LYS A 42 -6.41 -4.51 7.31
CA LYS A 42 -7.68 -4.28 8.01
C LYS A 42 -8.79 -3.83 7.09
N TYR A 43 -8.46 -3.39 5.88
CA TYR A 43 -9.44 -3.16 4.85
C TYR A 43 -8.79 -3.24 3.48
N SER A 44 -9.62 -3.42 2.45
CA SER A 44 -9.14 -3.49 1.07
C SER A 44 -9.17 -2.10 0.45
N PRO A 45 -8.14 -1.71 -0.31
CA PRO A 45 -8.14 -0.41 -0.96
C PRO A 45 -9.13 -0.38 -2.11
N SER A 46 -9.52 0.84 -2.52
CA SER A 46 -10.21 1.01 -3.78
C SER A 46 -9.25 0.63 -4.91
N LEU A 47 -9.80 0.32 -6.07
CA LEU A 47 -8.98 -0.03 -7.22
C LEU A 47 -8.05 1.13 -7.60
N GLU A 48 -8.57 2.36 -7.54
CA GLU A 48 -7.77 3.54 -7.85
C GLU A 48 -6.59 3.67 -6.90
N LEU A 49 -6.82 3.51 -5.59
CA LEU A 49 -5.75 3.61 -4.60
C LEU A 49 -4.73 2.50 -4.80
N ALA A 50 -5.19 1.29 -5.10
CA ALA A 50 -4.30 0.16 -5.35
C ALA A 50 -3.36 0.43 -6.52
N PHE A 51 -3.89 0.98 -7.63
CA PHE A 51 -3.08 1.31 -8.78
C PHE A 51 -2.10 2.44 -8.49
N LYS A 52 -2.51 3.44 -7.69
CA LYS A 52 -1.62 4.53 -7.32
C LYS A 52 -0.44 4.03 -6.51
N ILE A 53 -0.69 3.12 -5.57
CA ILE A 53 0.38 2.54 -4.76
C ILE A 53 1.35 1.75 -5.64
N ALA A 54 0.83 0.92 -6.54
CA ALA A 54 1.67 0.16 -7.45
C ALA A 54 2.54 1.09 -8.30
N ALA A 55 1.96 2.20 -8.77
CA ALA A 55 2.68 3.17 -9.59
C ALA A 55 3.81 3.84 -8.80
N VAL A 56 3.61 4.13 -7.52
CA VAL A 56 4.67 4.73 -6.69
C VAL A 56 5.89 3.83 -6.65
N PHE A 57 5.68 2.52 -6.53
CA PHE A 57 6.79 1.57 -6.44
C PHE A 57 7.25 1.07 -7.80
N GLY A 58 6.54 1.39 -8.88
CA GLY A 58 6.90 0.97 -10.23
C GLY A 58 6.81 -0.54 -10.43
N VAL A 59 5.86 -1.19 -9.78
CA VAL A 59 5.67 -2.64 -9.85
C VAL A 59 4.24 -2.97 -10.27
N PRO A 60 4.01 -4.20 -10.74
CA PRO A 60 2.64 -4.62 -11.05
C PRO A 60 1.79 -4.69 -9.80
N LEU A 61 0.48 -4.56 -9.97
CA LEU A 61 -0.47 -4.58 -8.86
C LEU A 61 -0.32 -5.82 -7.99
N GLU A 62 -0.11 -6.98 -8.61
CA GLU A 62 -0.02 -8.24 -7.89
C GLU A 62 1.26 -8.37 -7.06
N GLU A 63 2.23 -7.48 -7.25
CA GLU A 63 3.39 -7.45 -6.37
C GLU A 63 3.11 -6.63 -5.11
N VAL A 64 2.10 -5.78 -5.15
CA VAL A 64 1.70 -4.98 -3.98
C VAL A 64 0.66 -5.73 -3.17
N PHE A 65 -0.36 -6.25 -3.83
CA PHE A 65 -1.48 -6.93 -3.16
C PHE A 65 -1.58 -8.37 -3.64
N GLN A 66 -1.71 -9.29 -2.69
CA GLN A 66 -1.84 -10.71 -2.97
C GLN A 66 -3.15 -11.21 -2.40
N PHE A 67 -3.73 -12.20 -3.08
CA PHE A 67 -4.99 -12.78 -2.67
C PHE A 67 -4.79 -14.08 -1.90
#